data_c3b39a906221aa369ebffaab19b37eb6
#
_entry.id   c3b39a906221aa369ebffaab19b37eb6
#
_cell.length_a   1.000
_cell.length_b   1.000
_cell.length_c   1.000
_cell.angle_alpha   90.00
_cell.angle_beta   90.00
_cell.angle_gamma   90.00
#
_symmetry.space_group_name_H-M   'P 1'
#
loop_
_entity.id
_entity.type
_entity.pdbx_description
1 polymer ?
#
loop_
_entity_poly.entity_id
_entity_poly.type
_entity_poly.pdbx_seq_one_letter_code
_entity_poly.pdbx_strand_id
1 'polypeptide(L)'
;MKLIFNETKSSQPDPFIFEDNGTFYLYVTANAGVEAYESKTLTGEWIYKGAVTAFEDAHDFCAPSVIKLEDKYYMYVSCVANNNFQYMHVACADSPLGPFKNEKCLYDQFSIDSHMVKTNDGLFLWYAKNNLEHDLVGTRIYVDRFIDPYTPENNPKEVLLPEFDEEKFTPQCTEEGDWYTLEGPFWFKEGDWQYLMYSAGCYQDDTYHIGYAIAKTDEQDLKKVDFKKVKNGNKFSPVIIKNSFEEGTGHHSVIKVDNEYYAVYHARDYQNTNSDEYVERRTARICRLSVNDGVITAERFENHI
;
A
#
# COMPACT_ATOMS: atom_id res chain seq x y z
N MET A 1 4.69 -0.86 -16.65
CA MET A 1 5.57 -1.97 -17.11
C MET A 1 5.59 -3.05 -16.05
N LYS A 2 5.49 -4.34 -16.39
CA LYS A 2 5.69 -5.44 -15.44
C LYS A 2 7.12 -5.50 -14.94
N LEU A 3 7.31 -5.82 -13.66
CA LEU A 3 8.64 -6.18 -13.15
C LEU A 3 9.04 -7.58 -13.64
N ILE A 4 10.35 -7.81 -13.77
CA ILE A 4 10.90 -9.09 -14.25
C ILE A 4 11.41 -9.87 -13.04
N PHE A 5 10.87 -11.07 -12.84
CA PHE A 5 11.25 -11.93 -11.74
C PHE A 5 12.00 -13.17 -12.27
N ASN A 6 13.02 -13.60 -11.52
CA ASN A 6 13.79 -14.81 -11.86
C ASN A 6 13.02 -16.12 -11.64
N GLU A 7 11.93 -16.05 -10.86
CA GLU A 7 11.03 -17.17 -10.63
C GLU A 7 9.61 -16.83 -11.05
N THR A 8 8.92 -17.76 -11.69
CA THR A 8 7.52 -17.62 -12.11
C THR A 8 6.59 -17.94 -10.95
N LYS A 9 6.51 -17.06 -9.96
CA LYS A 9 5.36 -17.09 -9.06
C LYS A 9 4.15 -16.45 -9.75
N SER A 10 2.98 -16.98 -9.44
CA SER A 10 1.74 -16.57 -10.13
C SER A 10 1.30 -15.16 -9.78
N SER A 11 1.71 -14.61 -8.62
CA SER A 11 1.28 -13.28 -8.17
C SER A 11 2.30 -12.59 -7.26
N GLN A 12 2.29 -11.27 -7.27
CA GLN A 12 3.03 -10.38 -6.38
C GLN A 12 2.08 -9.26 -5.92
N PRO A 13 1.09 -9.58 -5.05
CA PRO A 13 0.14 -8.58 -4.59
C PRO A 13 0.76 -7.62 -3.57
N ASP A 14 0.21 -6.41 -3.50
CA ASP A 14 0.49 -5.39 -2.49
C ASP A 14 2.00 -5.08 -2.34
N PRO A 15 2.68 -4.73 -3.46
CA PRO A 15 4.13 -4.62 -3.50
C PRO A 15 4.61 -3.37 -2.75
N PHE A 16 5.50 -3.56 -1.78
CA PHE A 16 6.18 -2.47 -1.09
C PHE A 16 7.65 -2.43 -1.48
N ILE A 17 8.07 -1.32 -2.11
CA ILE A 17 9.45 -1.09 -2.51
C ILE A 17 10.23 -0.36 -1.43
N PHE A 18 11.46 -0.83 -1.19
CA PHE A 18 12.38 -0.26 -0.24
C PHE A 18 13.80 -0.23 -0.82
N GLU A 19 14.58 0.79 -0.54
CA GLU A 19 15.99 0.87 -0.96
C GLU A 19 16.89 1.00 0.25
N ASP A 20 17.97 0.26 0.28
CA ASP A 20 19.05 0.41 1.25
C ASP A 20 20.40 0.10 0.62
N ASN A 21 21.35 1.05 0.74
CA ASN A 21 22.72 0.93 0.25
C ASN A 21 22.84 0.51 -1.22
N GLY A 22 22.01 1.07 -2.11
CA GLY A 22 22.03 0.81 -3.54
C GLY A 22 21.49 -0.56 -3.92
N THR A 23 20.70 -1.18 -3.05
CA THR A 23 19.96 -2.42 -3.32
C THR A 23 18.48 -2.16 -3.09
N PHE A 24 17.67 -2.55 -4.05
CA PHE A 24 16.22 -2.47 -3.96
C PHE A 24 15.66 -3.78 -3.44
N TYR A 25 14.68 -3.67 -2.57
CA TYR A 25 13.93 -4.77 -1.99
C TYR A 25 12.45 -4.59 -2.29
N LEU A 26 11.77 -5.67 -2.64
CA LEU A 26 10.34 -5.69 -2.88
C LEU A 26 9.72 -6.72 -1.96
N TYR A 27 8.77 -6.30 -1.14
CA TYR A 27 8.01 -7.18 -0.25
C TYR A 27 6.60 -7.31 -0.78
N VAL A 28 6.03 -8.51 -0.71
CA VAL A 28 4.70 -8.80 -1.24
C VAL A 28 3.88 -9.65 -0.28
N THR A 29 2.57 -9.49 -0.38
CA THR A 29 1.57 -10.32 0.29
C THR A 29 1.76 -11.79 -0.08
N ALA A 30 1.74 -12.67 0.95
CA ALA A 30 1.69 -14.12 0.74
C ALA A 30 1.12 -14.83 1.97
N ASN A 31 0.64 -16.06 1.78
CA ASN A 31 -0.08 -16.79 2.83
C ASN A 31 0.81 -17.18 4.02
N ALA A 32 1.97 -17.74 3.76
CA ALA A 32 2.81 -18.36 4.80
C ALA A 32 3.90 -17.42 5.39
N GLY A 33 3.84 -16.14 5.06
CA GLY A 33 4.84 -15.13 5.47
C GLY A 33 5.03 -14.13 4.35
N VAL A 34 5.49 -12.92 4.66
CA VAL A 34 5.86 -11.93 3.65
C VAL A 34 6.97 -12.45 2.77
N GLU A 35 6.78 -12.46 1.48
CA GLU A 35 7.82 -12.83 0.52
C GLU A 35 8.61 -11.62 0.07
N ALA A 36 9.91 -11.80 -0.18
CA ALA A 36 10.79 -10.73 -0.60
C ALA A 36 11.59 -11.06 -1.86
N TYR A 37 11.91 -10.02 -2.59
CA TYR A 37 12.81 -10.02 -3.74
C TYR A 37 13.86 -8.92 -3.57
N GLU A 38 15.01 -9.07 -4.22
CA GLU A 38 16.01 -8.01 -4.32
C GLU A 38 16.42 -7.76 -5.77
N SER A 39 16.81 -6.52 -6.08
CA SER A 39 17.39 -6.13 -7.37
C SER A 39 18.44 -5.04 -7.20
N LYS A 40 19.35 -4.90 -8.15
CA LYS A 40 20.31 -3.80 -8.23
C LYS A 40 19.78 -2.58 -9.00
N THR A 41 18.67 -2.75 -9.70
CA THR A 41 18.03 -1.68 -10.46
C THR A 41 16.50 -1.83 -10.39
N LEU A 42 15.77 -0.72 -10.49
CA LEU A 42 14.29 -0.74 -10.45
C LEU A 42 13.66 -1.57 -11.57
N THR A 43 14.28 -1.54 -12.75
CA THR A 43 13.73 -2.17 -13.98
C THR A 43 14.48 -3.45 -14.38
N GLY A 44 15.43 -3.88 -13.58
CA GLY A 44 16.19 -5.12 -13.80
C GLY A 44 15.46 -6.36 -13.31
N GLU A 45 16.20 -7.47 -13.27
CA GLU A 45 15.69 -8.73 -12.76
C GLU A 45 15.59 -8.69 -11.22
N TRP A 46 14.45 -9.12 -10.70
CA TRP A 46 14.17 -9.27 -9.28
C TRP A 46 14.39 -10.71 -8.84
N ILE A 47 15.30 -10.90 -7.89
CA ILE A 47 15.72 -12.22 -7.40
C ILE A 47 14.91 -12.58 -6.16
N TYR A 48 14.17 -13.66 -6.24
CA TYR A 48 13.40 -14.20 -5.12
C TYR A 48 14.28 -14.62 -3.95
N LYS A 49 13.90 -14.23 -2.74
CA LYS A 49 14.65 -14.48 -1.48
C LYS A 49 13.89 -15.34 -0.48
N GLY A 50 12.65 -15.70 -0.76
CA GLY A 50 11.80 -16.48 0.14
C GLY A 50 11.00 -15.64 1.11
N ALA A 51 10.40 -16.32 2.09
CA ALA A 51 9.68 -15.65 3.17
C ALA A 51 10.67 -15.01 4.16
N VAL A 52 10.40 -13.76 4.54
CA VAL A 52 11.24 -12.96 5.44
C VAL A 52 10.65 -12.77 6.84
N THR A 53 9.40 -13.17 7.06
CA THR A 53 8.75 -13.23 8.38
C THR A 53 8.76 -14.64 8.94
N ALA A 54 8.73 -14.75 10.27
CA ALA A 54 8.69 -16.03 10.98
C ALA A 54 7.82 -15.90 12.25
N PHE A 55 6.52 -15.62 12.05
CA PHE A 55 5.54 -15.55 13.14
C PHE A 55 4.96 -16.94 13.36
N GLU A 56 4.85 -17.35 14.63
CA GLU A 56 4.23 -18.62 14.99
C GLU A 56 2.69 -18.53 14.81
N ASP A 57 2.10 -19.59 14.27
CA ASP A 57 0.64 -19.74 14.12
C ASP A 57 -0.04 -18.57 13.37
N ALA A 58 0.68 -17.89 12.46
CA ALA A 58 0.15 -16.82 11.65
C ALA A 58 0.10 -17.20 10.15
N HIS A 59 -0.90 -16.67 9.46
CA HIS A 59 -1.09 -16.85 8.02
C HIS A 59 -1.74 -15.60 7.39
N ASP A 60 -1.91 -15.61 6.06
CA ASP A 60 -2.49 -14.52 5.28
C ASP A 60 -1.83 -13.16 5.58
N PHE A 61 -0.52 -13.10 5.38
CA PHE A 61 0.26 -11.89 5.55
C PHE A 61 -0.03 -10.91 4.40
N CYS A 62 -0.60 -9.76 4.73
CA CYS A 62 -1.08 -8.78 3.75
C CYS A 62 -0.37 -7.44 3.89
N ALA A 63 -0.06 -6.83 2.74
CA ALA A 63 0.34 -5.44 2.60
C ALA A 63 1.47 -5.01 3.57
N PRO A 64 2.66 -5.60 3.44
CA PRO A 64 3.79 -5.24 4.28
C PRO A 64 4.32 -3.85 3.95
N SER A 65 4.84 -3.15 4.96
CA SER A 65 5.71 -1.99 4.77
C SER A 65 6.96 -2.11 5.64
N VAL A 66 8.06 -1.54 5.19
CA VAL A 66 9.35 -1.58 5.91
C VAL A 66 9.89 -0.18 6.09
N ILE A 67 10.39 0.11 7.28
CA ILE A 67 11.16 1.31 7.58
C ILE A 67 12.46 0.95 8.27
N LYS A 68 13.55 1.65 7.94
CA LYS A 68 14.80 1.59 8.68
C LYS A 68 14.86 2.70 9.70
N LEU A 69 15.02 2.34 10.96
CA LEU A 69 15.22 3.28 12.07
C LEU A 69 16.53 2.90 12.77
N GLU A 70 17.49 3.83 12.73
CA GLU A 70 18.86 3.57 13.16
C GLU A 70 19.45 2.37 12.39
N ASP A 71 19.87 1.33 13.10
CA ASP A 71 20.49 0.12 12.52
C ASP A 71 19.51 -1.06 12.43
N LYS A 72 18.20 -0.84 12.60
CA LYS A 72 17.17 -1.87 12.57
C LYS A 72 16.15 -1.63 11.47
N TYR A 73 15.60 -2.71 10.95
CA TYR A 73 14.48 -2.71 10.00
C TYR A 73 13.23 -3.15 10.74
N TYR A 74 12.16 -2.38 10.58
CA TYR A 74 10.86 -2.66 11.16
C TYR A 74 9.88 -2.92 10.03
N MET A 75 9.24 -4.07 10.07
CA MET A 75 8.17 -4.43 9.14
C MET A 75 6.84 -4.31 9.87
N TYR A 76 5.93 -3.58 9.25
CA TYR A 76 4.52 -3.53 9.64
C TYR A 76 3.73 -4.34 8.62
N VAL A 77 2.87 -5.23 9.08
CA VAL A 77 2.13 -6.15 8.23
C VAL A 77 0.85 -6.58 8.94
N SER A 78 -0.24 -6.72 8.22
CA SER A 78 -1.43 -7.38 8.76
C SER A 78 -1.38 -8.88 8.49
N CYS A 79 -1.83 -9.65 9.46
CA CYS A 79 -1.97 -11.10 9.33
C CYS A 79 -3.05 -11.64 10.26
N VAL A 80 -3.47 -12.86 9.99
CA VAL A 80 -4.34 -13.62 10.89
C VAL A 80 -3.45 -14.40 11.85
N ALA A 81 -3.51 -14.08 13.13
CA ALA A 81 -2.78 -14.77 14.20
C ALA A 81 -3.70 -14.99 15.40
N ASN A 82 -3.92 -16.23 15.81
CA ASN A 82 -4.79 -16.60 16.94
C ASN A 82 -6.26 -16.11 16.86
N ASN A 83 -6.73 -15.64 15.72
CA ASN A 83 -8.09 -15.17 15.47
C ASN A 83 -8.43 -15.30 13.96
N ASN A 84 -9.63 -14.88 13.57
CA ASN A 84 -10.08 -14.94 12.18
C ASN A 84 -10.09 -13.56 11.49
N PHE A 85 -9.33 -12.58 12.03
CA PHE A 85 -9.29 -11.22 11.50
C PHE A 85 -7.87 -10.81 11.14
N GLN A 86 -7.76 -9.90 10.17
CA GLN A 86 -6.52 -9.25 9.81
C GLN A 86 -6.21 -8.15 10.82
N TYR A 87 -5.18 -8.36 11.66
CA TYR A 87 -4.70 -7.37 12.62
C TYR A 87 -3.27 -6.93 12.29
N MET A 88 -3.00 -5.65 12.53
CA MET A 88 -1.69 -5.07 12.29
C MET A 88 -0.66 -5.55 13.30
N HIS A 89 0.46 -6.04 12.80
CA HIS A 89 1.62 -6.46 13.58
C HIS A 89 2.85 -5.66 13.18
N VAL A 90 3.81 -5.57 14.09
CA VAL A 90 5.16 -5.09 13.82
C VAL A 90 6.17 -6.14 14.22
N ALA A 91 7.23 -6.29 13.43
CA ALA A 91 8.39 -7.13 13.75
C ALA A 91 9.68 -6.42 13.34
N CYS A 92 10.83 -6.85 13.87
CA CYS A 92 12.12 -6.25 13.53
C CYS A 92 13.15 -7.26 13.05
N ALA A 93 14.16 -6.75 12.34
CA ALA A 93 15.29 -7.51 11.83
C ALA A 93 16.56 -6.66 11.80
N ASP A 94 17.72 -7.34 11.70
CA ASP A 94 19.03 -6.72 11.47
C ASP A 94 19.36 -6.58 9.98
N SER A 95 18.51 -7.09 9.10
CA SER A 95 18.68 -7.10 7.66
C SER A 95 17.36 -6.81 6.96
N PRO A 96 17.34 -6.12 5.80
CA PRO A 96 16.13 -5.93 5.02
C PRO A 96 15.51 -7.25 4.54
N LEU A 97 16.29 -8.31 4.44
CA LEU A 97 15.80 -9.66 4.11
C LEU A 97 15.44 -10.50 5.34
N GLY A 98 15.33 -9.86 6.51
CA GLY A 98 14.90 -10.53 7.72
C GLY A 98 15.94 -11.51 8.30
N PRO A 99 15.52 -12.57 9.01
CA PRO A 99 14.12 -12.82 9.38
C PRO A 99 13.58 -11.75 10.34
N PHE A 100 12.39 -11.23 10.01
CA PHE A 100 11.67 -10.33 10.91
C PHE A 100 11.06 -11.14 12.04
N LYS A 101 11.38 -10.78 13.29
CA LYS A 101 11.05 -11.50 14.53
C LYS A 101 10.55 -10.54 15.60
N ASN A 102 10.24 -11.09 16.78
CA ASN A 102 9.75 -10.34 17.93
C ASN A 102 8.49 -9.55 17.58
N GLU A 103 7.56 -10.23 16.90
CA GLU A 103 6.30 -9.66 16.48
C GLU A 103 5.45 -9.21 17.67
N LYS A 104 4.75 -8.11 17.47
CA LYS A 104 3.76 -7.58 18.40
C LYS A 104 2.52 -7.16 17.61
N CYS A 105 1.36 -7.64 18.04
CA CYS A 105 0.08 -7.13 17.59
C CYS A 105 -0.11 -5.70 18.10
N LEU A 106 -0.43 -4.77 17.18
CA LEU A 106 -0.53 -3.34 17.49
C LEU A 106 -1.95 -2.92 17.87
N TYR A 107 -2.93 -3.53 17.25
CA TYR A 107 -4.35 -3.21 17.45
C TYR A 107 -5.16 -4.49 17.62
N ASP A 108 -6.22 -4.44 18.45
CA ASP A 108 -7.14 -5.54 18.72
C ASP A 108 -8.39 -5.52 17.82
N GLN A 109 -8.26 -4.95 16.64
CA GLN A 109 -9.32 -4.78 15.66
C GLN A 109 -8.76 -4.89 14.24
N PHE A 110 -9.66 -5.09 13.26
CA PHE A 110 -9.31 -5.10 11.84
C PHE A 110 -8.50 -3.85 11.48
N SER A 111 -7.29 -4.08 10.98
CA SER A 111 -6.35 -3.03 10.58
C SER A 111 -5.39 -3.59 9.55
N ILE A 112 -5.33 -2.96 8.37
CA ILE A 112 -4.56 -3.43 7.21
C ILE A 112 -3.76 -2.28 6.58
N ASP A 113 -2.87 -2.64 5.66
CA ASP A 113 -2.25 -1.72 4.71
C ASP A 113 -1.39 -0.64 5.37
N SER A 114 -0.33 -1.10 5.96
CA SER A 114 0.57 -0.23 6.73
C SER A 114 1.47 0.66 5.86
N HIS A 115 1.70 1.89 6.30
CA HIS A 115 2.81 2.71 5.84
C HIS A 115 3.36 3.52 7.03
N MET A 116 4.45 3.04 7.63
CA MET A 116 5.14 3.75 8.70
C MET A 116 6.07 4.80 8.13
N VAL A 117 5.98 6.02 8.67
CA VAL A 117 6.82 7.15 8.27
C VAL A 117 7.40 7.88 9.48
N LYS A 118 8.55 8.52 9.28
CA LYS A 118 9.20 9.38 10.27
C LYS A 118 9.23 10.81 9.78
N THR A 119 8.73 11.73 10.59
CA THR A 119 8.87 13.17 10.41
C THR A 119 9.74 13.77 11.52
N ASN A 120 9.94 15.08 11.51
CA ASN A 120 10.62 15.77 12.61
C ASN A 120 9.82 15.73 13.93
N ASP A 121 8.51 15.48 13.85
CA ASP A 121 7.60 15.43 15.00
C ASP A 121 7.40 14.02 15.57
N GLY A 122 7.91 12.97 14.91
CA GLY A 122 7.85 11.60 15.40
C GLY A 122 7.56 10.57 14.33
N LEU A 123 7.10 9.40 14.81
CA LEU A 123 6.69 8.27 13.97
C LEU A 123 5.17 8.29 13.78
N PHE A 124 4.73 7.99 12.57
CA PHE A 124 3.31 7.94 12.21
C PHE A 124 3.03 6.71 11.37
N LEU A 125 2.03 5.94 11.74
CA LEU A 125 1.53 4.81 10.95
C LEU A 125 0.26 5.22 10.22
N TRP A 126 0.30 5.19 8.90
CA TRP A 126 -0.86 5.22 8.03
C TRP A 126 -1.37 3.80 7.85
N TYR A 127 -2.69 3.61 7.89
CA TYR A 127 -3.30 2.30 7.72
C TYR A 127 -4.78 2.40 7.36
N ALA A 128 -5.37 1.31 6.90
CA ALA A 128 -6.80 1.22 6.65
C ALA A 128 -7.50 0.45 7.77
N LYS A 129 -8.72 0.89 8.11
CA LYS A 129 -9.55 0.29 9.15
C LYS A 129 -11.02 0.44 8.78
N ASN A 130 -11.84 -0.55 9.18
CA ASN A 130 -13.29 -0.51 9.00
C ASN A 130 -13.94 0.59 9.82
N ASN A 131 -14.93 1.25 9.24
CA ASN A 131 -15.88 2.09 9.94
C ASN A 131 -17.31 1.65 9.56
N LEU A 132 -18.02 1.10 10.54
CA LEU A 132 -19.36 0.53 10.37
C LEU A 132 -20.47 1.47 10.90
N GLU A 133 -20.11 2.58 11.51
CA GLU A 133 -21.03 3.51 12.18
C GLU A 133 -21.47 4.68 11.29
N HIS A 134 -21.05 4.68 10.03
CA HIS A 134 -21.28 5.78 9.09
C HIS A 134 -22.25 5.37 7.97
N ASP A 135 -22.90 6.36 7.33
CA ASP A 135 -23.79 6.13 6.17
C ASP A 135 -23.07 5.45 4.99
N LEU A 136 -21.75 5.72 4.83
CA LEU A 136 -20.89 5.08 3.86
C LEU A 136 -20.00 4.06 4.59
N VAL A 137 -20.52 2.85 4.77
CA VAL A 137 -19.85 1.74 5.46
C VAL A 137 -18.65 1.26 4.65
N GLY A 138 -17.54 0.94 5.33
CA GLY A 138 -16.38 0.37 4.67
C GLY A 138 -15.04 0.71 5.32
N THR A 139 -13.95 0.53 4.56
CA THR A 139 -12.60 0.91 5.01
C THR A 139 -12.30 2.38 4.74
N ARG A 140 -11.50 2.96 5.62
CA ARG A 140 -11.06 4.35 5.57
C ARG A 140 -9.61 4.47 5.95
N ILE A 141 -8.97 5.57 5.60
CA ILE A 141 -7.58 5.83 5.92
C ILE A 141 -7.46 6.57 7.25
N TYR A 142 -6.64 6.01 8.11
CA TYR A 142 -6.29 6.55 9.43
C TYR A 142 -4.80 6.82 9.53
N VAL A 143 -4.44 7.72 10.45
CA VAL A 143 -3.06 7.93 10.91
C VAL A 143 -3.01 7.88 12.43
N ASP A 144 -2.08 7.12 12.99
CA ASP A 144 -1.78 7.13 14.41
C ASP A 144 -0.33 7.51 14.68
N ARG A 145 -0.08 8.21 15.77
CA ARG A 145 1.27 8.54 16.22
C ARG A 145 1.83 7.43 17.06
N PHE A 146 3.14 7.23 16.99
CA PHE A 146 3.85 6.19 17.73
C PHE A 146 4.89 6.82 18.69
N ILE A 147 4.98 6.27 19.88
CA ILE A 147 5.96 6.63 20.91
C ILE A 147 7.33 6.03 20.56
N ASP A 148 7.31 4.79 20.11
CA ASP A 148 8.44 4.00 19.59
C ASP A 148 7.91 3.04 18.52
N PRO A 149 8.75 2.29 17.78
CA PRO A 149 8.28 1.42 16.68
C PRO A 149 7.21 0.38 17.06
N TYR A 150 7.05 0.09 18.33
CA TYR A 150 6.12 -0.94 18.84
C TYR A 150 4.90 -0.39 19.58
N THR A 151 4.86 0.93 19.83
CA THR A 151 3.88 1.49 20.78
C THR A 151 3.08 2.63 20.14
N PRO A 152 1.87 2.33 19.60
CA PRO A 152 0.95 3.37 19.13
C PRO A 152 0.42 4.21 20.31
N GLU A 153 0.08 5.47 20.04
CA GLU A 153 -0.67 6.29 21.01
C GLU A 153 -2.11 5.80 21.21
N ASN A 154 -2.60 4.93 20.34
CA ASN A 154 -3.99 4.43 20.33
C ASN A 154 -5.05 5.56 20.28
N ASN A 155 -4.73 6.62 19.56
CA ASN A 155 -5.60 7.74 19.31
C ASN A 155 -5.56 8.12 17.83
N PRO A 156 -5.96 7.23 16.92
CA PRO A 156 -5.87 7.47 15.48
C PRO A 156 -6.84 8.57 15.03
N LYS A 157 -6.39 9.36 14.06
CA LYS A 157 -7.23 10.30 13.33
C LYS A 157 -7.70 9.66 12.02
N GLU A 158 -9.00 9.71 11.75
CA GLU A 158 -9.56 9.43 10.43
C GLU A 158 -9.21 10.58 9.48
N VAL A 159 -8.62 10.28 8.32
CA VAL A 159 -8.08 11.30 7.41
C VAL A 159 -8.79 11.30 6.07
N LEU A 160 -9.01 10.14 5.46
CA LEU A 160 -9.74 10.04 4.21
C LEU A 160 -10.98 9.16 4.37
N LEU A 161 -12.11 9.70 3.87
CA LEU A 161 -13.42 9.06 3.84
C LEU A 161 -13.84 8.81 2.39
N PRO A 162 -14.73 7.84 2.14
CA PRO A 162 -15.37 7.69 0.83
C PRO A 162 -16.10 8.96 0.41
N GLU A 163 -16.00 9.30 -0.87
CA GLU A 163 -16.66 10.47 -1.48
C GLU A 163 -17.29 10.17 -2.84
N PHE A 164 -16.86 9.09 -3.51
CA PHE A 164 -17.25 8.77 -4.89
C PHE A 164 -17.83 7.37 -4.99
N ASP A 165 -18.77 7.18 -5.91
CA ASP A 165 -19.31 5.85 -6.21
C ASP A 165 -18.25 4.89 -6.74
N GLU A 166 -17.21 5.39 -7.40
CA GLU A 166 -16.07 4.62 -7.91
C GLU A 166 -15.20 4.03 -6.79
N GLU A 167 -15.38 4.49 -5.54
CA GLU A 167 -14.69 3.93 -4.36
C GLU A 167 -15.43 2.75 -3.73
N LYS A 168 -16.56 2.32 -4.32
CA LYS A 168 -17.29 1.15 -3.87
C LYS A 168 -16.55 -0.14 -4.21
N PHE A 169 -16.51 -1.04 -3.22
CA PHE A 169 -16.25 -2.44 -3.46
C PHE A 169 -17.48 -3.03 -4.16
N THR A 170 -17.34 -3.64 -5.33
CA THR A 170 -18.48 -3.99 -6.15
C THR A 170 -19.48 -4.91 -5.45
N PRO A 171 -20.79 -4.86 -5.81
CA PRO A 171 -21.83 -5.67 -5.17
C PRO A 171 -21.62 -7.19 -5.21
N GLN A 172 -20.79 -7.67 -6.14
CA GLN A 172 -20.42 -9.09 -6.23
C GLN A 172 -19.58 -9.57 -5.03
N CYS A 173 -18.98 -8.65 -4.30
CA CYS A 173 -18.14 -8.95 -3.16
C CYS A 173 -18.83 -8.74 -1.80
N THR A 174 -20.09 -8.26 -1.78
CA THR A 174 -20.84 -8.01 -0.54
C THR A 174 -22.29 -8.52 -0.65
N GLU A 175 -22.73 -9.30 0.31
CA GLU A 175 -24.13 -9.75 0.40
C GLU A 175 -25.06 -8.71 1.07
N GLU A 176 -24.52 -7.69 1.75
CA GLU A 176 -25.26 -6.80 2.66
C GLU A 176 -25.41 -5.33 2.17
N GLY A 177 -25.10 -5.02 0.90
CA GLY A 177 -25.23 -3.67 0.33
C GLY A 177 -23.91 -3.04 -0.08
N ASP A 178 -23.92 -1.72 -0.26
CA ASP A 178 -22.73 -0.98 -0.70
C ASP A 178 -21.65 -0.96 0.40
N TRP A 179 -20.46 -1.41 0.04
CA TRP A 179 -19.25 -1.31 0.85
C TRP A 179 -18.25 -0.42 0.13
N TYR A 180 -17.70 0.56 0.84
CA TYR A 180 -16.68 1.45 0.29
C TYR A 180 -15.29 0.98 0.72
N THR A 181 -14.33 1.04 -0.19
CA THR A 181 -12.94 0.69 0.10
C THR A 181 -12.02 1.85 -0.18
N LEU A 182 -11.36 2.32 0.88
CA LEU A 182 -10.16 3.14 0.81
C LEU A 182 -9.07 2.41 1.58
N GLU A 183 -7.98 2.06 0.90
CA GLU A 183 -6.90 1.24 1.46
C GLU A 183 -5.54 1.60 0.83
N GLY A 184 -4.47 0.90 1.18
CA GLY A 184 -3.13 1.10 0.62
C GLY A 184 -2.62 2.54 0.74
N PRO A 185 -2.69 3.20 1.92
CA PRO A 185 -2.21 4.57 2.05
C PRO A 185 -0.71 4.65 1.86
N PHE A 186 -0.26 5.65 1.10
CA PHE A 186 1.15 5.95 0.96
C PHE A 186 1.37 7.47 1.01
N TRP A 187 2.09 7.92 2.03
CA TRP A 187 2.41 9.33 2.25
C TRP A 187 3.83 9.65 1.81
N PHE A 188 4.01 10.79 1.18
CA PHE A 188 5.32 11.41 0.96
C PHE A 188 5.21 12.93 0.85
N LYS A 189 6.35 13.62 0.94
CA LYS A 189 6.44 15.08 0.80
C LYS A 189 7.36 15.45 -0.35
N GLU A 190 6.94 16.42 -1.17
CA GLU A 190 7.80 17.06 -2.18
C GLU A 190 7.57 18.58 -2.17
N GLY A 191 8.64 19.32 -1.96
CA GLY A 191 8.59 20.78 -1.80
C GLY A 191 7.64 21.20 -0.67
N ASP A 192 6.71 22.10 -0.96
CA ASP A 192 5.71 22.61 -0.01
C ASP A 192 4.48 21.71 0.14
N TRP A 193 4.40 20.60 -0.62
CA TRP A 193 3.24 19.74 -0.70
C TRP A 193 3.45 18.40 -0.01
N GLN A 194 2.43 17.98 0.71
CA GLN A 194 2.29 16.62 1.22
C GLN A 194 1.26 15.88 0.37
N TYR A 195 1.56 14.65 0.02
CA TYR A 195 0.77 13.77 -0.81
C TYR A 195 0.40 12.53 -0.01
N LEU A 196 -0.86 12.16 -0.04
CA LEU A 196 -1.38 10.91 0.51
C LEU A 196 -2.09 10.17 -0.62
N MET A 197 -1.40 9.23 -1.23
CA MET A 197 -1.99 8.35 -2.23
C MET A 197 -2.73 7.20 -1.53
N TYR A 198 -3.77 6.68 -2.17
CA TYR A 198 -4.59 5.59 -1.65
C TYR A 198 -5.15 4.76 -2.78
N SER A 199 -5.58 3.53 -2.47
CA SER A 199 -6.29 2.67 -3.40
C SER A 199 -7.76 2.58 -3.04
N ALA A 200 -8.63 2.37 -4.04
CA ALA A 200 -10.06 2.25 -3.84
C ALA A 200 -10.72 1.40 -4.94
N GLY A 201 -11.97 1.00 -4.70
CA GLY A 201 -12.71 0.07 -5.56
C GLY A 201 -12.46 -1.38 -5.16
N CYS A 202 -12.64 -2.32 -6.08
CA CYS A 202 -12.50 -3.76 -5.81
C CYS A 202 -11.24 -4.34 -6.46
N TYR A 203 -10.30 -4.85 -5.64
CA TYR A 203 -9.08 -5.47 -6.15
C TYR A 203 -9.33 -6.74 -6.98
N GLN A 204 -10.51 -7.35 -6.84
CA GLN A 204 -10.88 -8.57 -7.53
C GLN A 204 -11.37 -8.32 -8.98
N ASP A 205 -11.74 -7.09 -9.30
CA ASP A 205 -12.22 -6.73 -10.64
C ASP A 205 -11.42 -5.56 -11.28
N ASP A 206 -11.96 -4.96 -12.29
CA ASP A 206 -11.31 -3.89 -13.05
C ASP A 206 -11.54 -2.48 -12.50
N THR A 207 -12.29 -2.35 -11.40
CA THR A 207 -12.62 -1.06 -10.77
C THR A 207 -11.52 -0.54 -9.86
N TYR A 208 -10.60 -1.40 -9.41
CA TYR A 208 -9.52 -1.01 -8.50
C TYR A 208 -8.60 0.04 -9.13
N HIS A 209 -8.32 1.08 -8.36
CA HIS A 209 -7.59 2.24 -8.85
C HIS A 209 -6.79 2.93 -7.75
N ILE A 210 -5.89 3.85 -8.13
CA ILE A 210 -5.12 4.69 -7.20
C ILE A 210 -5.55 6.14 -7.37
N GLY A 211 -6.03 6.73 -6.28
CA GLY A 211 -6.28 8.15 -6.12
C GLY A 211 -5.25 8.81 -5.22
N TYR A 212 -5.38 10.13 -5.00
CA TYR A 212 -4.55 10.83 -4.03
C TYR A 212 -5.25 12.05 -3.44
N ALA A 213 -4.75 12.44 -2.27
CA ALA A 213 -5.12 13.66 -1.58
C ALA A 213 -3.86 14.49 -1.32
N ILE A 214 -4.01 15.80 -1.18
CA ILE A 214 -2.91 16.75 -1.01
C ILE A 214 -3.16 17.72 0.13
N ALA A 215 -2.07 18.23 0.69
CA ALA A 215 -2.07 19.38 1.57
C ALA A 215 -0.84 20.25 1.29
N LYS A 216 -1.02 21.56 1.16
CA LYS A 216 0.11 22.50 1.06
C LYS A 216 0.45 23.01 2.45
N THR A 217 1.42 22.37 3.09
CA THR A 217 1.79 22.67 4.48
C THR A 217 3.14 22.07 4.85
N ASP A 218 3.83 22.73 5.79
CA ASP A 218 5.05 22.24 6.43
C ASP A 218 4.79 21.51 7.78
N GLU A 219 3.51 21.31 8.14
CA GLU A 219 3.13 20.61 9.36
C GLU A 219 3.79 19.21 9.40
N GLN A 220 4.42 18.88 10.53
CA GLN A 220 5.13 17.62 10.73
C GLN A 220 4.33 16.62 11.56
N ASP A 221 3.37 17.09 12.35
CA ASP A 221 2.38 16.24 13.01
C ASP A 221 1.31 15.84 12.00
N LEU A 222 1.44 14.65 11.43
CA LEU A 222 0.56 14.18 10.36
C LEU A 222 -0.90 14.03 10.79
N LYS A 223 -1.16 13.97 12.10
CA LYS A 223 -2.53 14.02 12.65
C LYS A 223 -3.17 15.40 12.53
N LYS A 224 -2.41 16.46 12.31
CA LYS A 224 -2.91 17.84 12.13
C LYS A 224 -3.07 18.24 10.67
N VAL A 225 -2.50 17.48 9.75
CA VAL A 225 -2.61 17.76 8.32
C VAL A 225 -4.04 17.55 7.83
N ASP A 226 -4.57 18.52 7.07
CA ASP A 226 -5.90 18.46 6.45
C ASP A 226 -5.77 18.14 4.96
N PHE A 227 -5.77 16.85 4.64
CA PHE A 227 -5.68 16.35 3.26
C PHE A 227 -7.00 16.53 2.51
N LYS A 228 -6.92 16.96 1.26
CA LYS A 228 -8.06 17.08 0.35
C LYS A 228 -7.86 16.17 -0.85
N LYS A 229 -8.83 15.30 -1.12
CA LYS A 229 -8.83 14.47 -2.33
C LYS A 229 -8.78 15.34 -3.58
N VAL A 230 -7.92 14.94 -4.53
CA VAL A 230 -7.82 15.62 -5.81
C VAL A 230 -8.98 15.19 -6.72
N LYS A 231 -9.64 16.18 -7.31
CA LYS A 231 -10.86 16.05 -8.11
C LYS A 231 -10.71 16.82 -9.42
N ASN A 232 -11.40 16.39 -10.44
CA ASN A 232 -11.62 17.19 -11.66
C ASN A 232 -13.02 17.84 -11.60
N GLY A 233 -13.07 19.05 -11.07
CA GLY A 233 -14.33 19.66 -10.63
C GLY A 233 -14.90 18.89 -9.43
N ASN A 234 -16.12 18.35 -9.57
CA ASN A 234 -16.75 17.48 -8.58
C ASN A 234 -16.66 15.99 -8.93
N LYS A 235 -15.77 15.61 -9.87
CA LYS A 235 -15.66 14.25 -10.37
C LYS A 235 -14.40 13.59 -9.85
N PHE A 236 -14.49 12.30 -9.67
CA PHE A 236 -13.40 11.39 -9.45
C PHE A 236 -12.25 11.60 -10.47
N SER A 237 -11.01 11.57 -9.99
CA SER A 237 -9.81 11.82 -10.80
C SER A 237 -8.63 10.95 -10.34
N PRO A 238 -8.62 9.65 -10.71
CA PRO A 238 -7.55 8.73 -10.32
C PRO A 238 -6.24 9.04 -11.04
N VAL A 239 -5.11 8.70 -10.41
CA VAL A 239 -3.77 8.74 -11.01
C VAL A 239 -3.51 7.49 -11.84
N ILE A 240 -3.90 6.33 -11.32
CA ILE A 240 -3.72 5.03 -11.97
C ILE A 240 -5.06 4.29 -11.94
N ILE A 241 -5.57 3.95 -13.10
CA ILE A 241 -6.78 3.18 -13.31
C ILE A 241 -6.55 2.25 -14.50
N LYS A 242 -7.40 1.23 -14.70
CA LYS A 242 -7.33 0.33 -15.87
C LYS A 242 -7.11 1.07 -17.20
N ASN A 243 -6.43 0.42 -18.12
CA ASN A 243 -6.22 0.91 -19.49
C ASN A 243 -6.29 -0.25 -20.48
N SER A 244 -5.73 -0.09 -21.69
CA SER A 244 -5.80 -1.09 -22.75
C SER A 244 -4.97 -2.36 -22.50
N PHE A 245 -4.06 -2.36 -21.53
CA PHE A 245 -3.15 -3.48 -21.28
C PHE A 245 -3.14 -3.98 -19.81
N GLU A 246 -3.73 -3.25 -18.87
CA GLU A 246 -3.79 -3.64 -17.46
C GLU A 246 -5.09 -3.21 -16.79
N GLU A 247 -5.51 -3.99 -15.79
CA GLU A 247 -6.70 -3.77 -14.98
C GLU A 247 -6.47 -4.14 -13.52
N GLY A 248 -7.41 -3.78 -12.62
CA GLY A 248 -7.28 -4.03 -11.19
C GLY A 248 -6.02 -3.40 -10.61
N THR A 249 -5.75 -2.16 -11.02
CA THR A 249 -4.53 -1.42 -10.70
C THR A 249 -4.62 -0.77 -9.34
N GLY A 250 -3.81 -1.19 -8.39
CA GLY A 250 -3.85 -0.60 -7.06
C GLY A 250 -2.75 -1.08 -6.13
N HIS A 251 -2.92 -0.75 -4.87
CA HIS A 251 -2.03 -1.07 -3.75
C HIS A 251 -0.57 -0.81 -4.09
N HIS A 252 -0.15 0.41 -3.95
CA HIS A 252 1.12 0.92 -4.43
C HIS A 252 2.06 1.31 -3.29
N SER A 253 3.33 1.38 -3.63
CA SER A 253 4.34 2.11 -2.88
C SER A 253 5.10 3.04 -3.81
N VAL A 254 5.68 4.11 -3.28
CA VAL A 254 6.42 5.11 -4.06
C VAL A 254 7.87 5.17 -3.61
N ILE A 255 8.77 5.29 -4.58
CA ILE A 255 10.20 5.50 -4.31
C ILE A 255 10.72 6.66 -5.16
N LYS A 256 11.65 7.46 -4.60
CA LYS A 256 12.38 8.51 -5.32
C LYS A 256 13.81 8.06 -5.56
N VAL A 257 14.20 7.96 -6.83
CA VAL A 257 15.56 7.58 -7.26
C VAL A 257 16.04 8.60 -8.28
N ASP A 258 17.24 9.14 -8.08
CA ASP A 258 17.85 10.15 -8.98
C ASP A 258 16.92 11.35 -9.29
N ASN A 259 16.19 11.84 -8.28
CA ASN A 259 15.17 12.89 -8.36
C ASN A 259 13.92 12.55 -9.19
N GLU A 260 13.73 11.32 -9.61
CA GLU A 260 12.53 10.82 -10.27
C GLU A 260 11.68 9.97 -9.32
N TYR A 261 10.37 10.10 -9.42
CA TYR A 261 9.43 9.31 -8.64
C TYR A 261 8.95 8.10 -9.44
N TYR A 262 8.85 6.97 -8.76
CA TYR A 262 8.30 5.74 -9.32
C TYR A 262 7.24 5.18 -8.38
N ALA A 263 6.12 4.74 -8.94
CA ALA A 263 5.15 3.92 -8.22
C ALA A 263 5.35 2.45 -8.61
N VAL A 264 5.46 1.59 -7.59
CA VAL A 264 5.35 0.14 -7.73
C VAL A 264 3.98 -0.24 -7.21
N TYR A 265 3.19 -0.94 -8.01
CA TYR A 265 1.79 -1.29 -7.74
C TYR A 265 1.49 -2.66 -8.33
N HIS A 266 0.39 -3.27 -7.91
CA HIS A 266 -0.05 -4.49 -8.58
C HIS A 266 -1.12 -4.20 -9.64
N ALA A 267 -1.18 -5.07 -10.65
CA ALA A 267 -2.26 -5.13 -11.63
C ALA A 267 -2.31 -6.51 -12.28
N ARG A 268 -3.42 -6.79 -12.99
CA ARG A 268 -3.56 -7.93 -13.89
C ARG A 268 -3.39 -7.48 -15.33
N ASP A 269 -3.04 -8.40 -16.23
CA ASP A 269 -3.17 -8.16 -17.66
C ASP A 269 -4.63 -7.94 -18.01
N TYR A 270 -4.89 -6.95 -18.86
CA TYR A 270 -6.23 -6.68 -19.31
C TYR A 270 -6.80 -7.91 -20.03
N GLN A 271 -7.89 -8.42 -19.51
CA GLN A 271 -8.63 -9.53 -20.07
C GLN A 271 -10.04 -9.03 -20.34
N ASN A 272 -10.39 -8.85 -21.59
CA ASN A 272 -11.74 -8.49 -22.01
C ASN A 272 -12.71 -9.70 -21.82
N THR A 273 -12.67 -10.32 -20.64
CA THR A 273 -13.48 -11.47 -20.28
C THR A 273 -14.10 -11.25 -18.90
N ASN A 274 -15.41 -11.18 -18.86
CA ASN A 274 -16.17 -11.35 -17.62
C ASN A 274 -16.00 -12.80 -17.15
N SER A 275 -15.08 -13.04 -16.22
CA SER A 275 -15.03 -14.32 -15.50
C SER A 275 -15.74 -14.11 -14.18
N ASP A 276 -16.74 -14.95 -13.89
CA ASP A 276 -17.51 -14.91 -12.64
C ASP A 276 -16.70 -15.43 -11.44
N GLU A 277 -15.46 -15.87 -11.65
CA GLU A 277 -14.58 -16.43 -10.64
C GLU A 277 -13.27 -15.63 -10.56
N TYR A 278 -13.00 -15.06 -9.37
CA TYR A 278 -11.71 -14.40 -9.11
C TYR A 278 -10.59 -15.43 -9.06
N VAL A 279 -9.54 -15.20 -9.83
CA VAL A 279 -8.28 -15.95 -9.77
C VAL A 279 -7.15 -15.00 -9.46
N GLU A 280 -6.39 -15.29 -8.41
CA GLU A 280 -5.23 -14.46 -8.03
C GLU A 280 -4.17 -14.43 -9.15
N ARG A 281 -3.97 -13.28 -9.75
CA ARG A 281 -3.03 -13.01 -10.84
C ARG A 281 -2.43 -11.61 -10.77
N ARG A 282 -2.50 -10.95 -9.63
CA ARG A 282 -1.92 -9.63 -9.43
C ARG A 282 -0.41 -9.72 -9.55
N THR A 283 0.19 -9.01 -10.48
CA THR A 283 1.65 -8.95 -10.69
C THR A 283 2.17 -7.56 -10.39
N ALA A 284 3.35 -7.47 -9.78
CA ALA A 284 3.97 -6.19 -9.50
C ALA A 284 4.40 -5.49 -10.79
N ARG A 285 4.12 -4.20 -10.86
CA ARG A 285 4.39 -3.31 -11.98
C ARG A 285 5.03 -2.02 -11.48
N ILE A 286 5.70 -1.33 -12.38
CA ILE A 286 6.31 -0.03 -12.11
C ILE A 286 5.91 0.99 -13.18
N CYS A 287 5.69 2.23 -12.75
CA CYS A 287 5.56 3.37 -13.64
C CYS A 287 6.30 4.59 -13.08
N ARG A 288 6.63 5.54 -13.96
CA ARG A 288 7.16 6.83 -13.55
C ARG A 288 6.01 7.73 -13.11
N LEU A 289 6.23 8.49 -12.04
CA LEU A 289 5.33 9.56 -11.61
C LEU A 289 5.98 10.91 -11.88
N SER A 290 5.22 11.83 -12.45
CA SER A 290 5.54 13.25 -12.42
C SER A 290 4.84 13.87 -11.22
N VAL A 291 5.61 14.44 -10.29
CA VAL A 291 5.11 15.05 -9.05
C VAL A 291 5.53 16.51 -9.06
N ASN A 292 4.58 17.42 -9.23
CA ASN A 292 4.88 18.84 -9.29
C ASN A 292 3.72 19.69 -8.80
N ASP A 293 4.00 20.60 -7.86
CA ASP A 293 3.08 21.63 -7.34
C ASP A 293 1.66 21.11 -7.03
N GLY A 294 1.57 20.03 -6.27
CA GLY A 294 0.31 19.40 -5.84
C GLY A 294 -0.32 18.47 -6.88
N VAL A 295 0.32 18.25 -8.02
CA VAL A 295 -0.21 17.39 -9.08
C VAL A 295 0.65 16.14 -9.25
N ILE A 296 0.00 14.97 -9.32
CA ILE A 296 0.63 13.70 -9.71
C ILE A 296 0.04 13.24 -11.04
N THR A 297 0.91 12.83 -11.96
CA THR A 297 0.54 12.09 -13.17
C THR A 297 1.41 10.85 -13.32
N ALA A 298 0.86 9.77 -13.91
CA ALA A 298 1.56 8.51 -14.10
C ALA A 298 1.82 8.24 -15.59
N GLU A 299 3.06 7.89 -15.90
CA GLU A 299 3.48 7.44 -17.23
C GLU A 299 3.65 5.92 -17.22
N ARG A 300 2.73 5.23 -17.92
CA ARG A 300 2.65 3.76 -17.90
C ARG A 300 2.89 3.18 -19.29
N PHE A 301 3.67 2.12 -19.37
CA PHE A 301 4.02 1.45 -20.62
C PHE A 301 3.65 -0.04 -20.54
N GLU A 302 3.21 -0.61 -21.66
CA GLU A 302 2.88 -2.04 -21.78
C GLU A 302 4.14 -2.90 -21.69
N ASN A 303 5.19 -2.48 -22.39
CA ASN A 303 6.47 -3.18 -22.50
C ASN A 303 7.61 -2.35 -21.92
N HIS A 304 8.78 -2.97 -21.77
CA HIS A 304 9.99 -2.33 -21.24
C HIS A 304 10.31 -0.99 -21.93
N ILE A 305 10.73 -0.03 -21.10
CA ILE A 305 11.27 1.26 -21.54
C ILE A 305 12.63 1.04 -22.15
#